data_588d56f97a6661f9efdd693466e9a9c6
#
_entry.id   588d56f97a6661f9efdd693466e9a9c6
#
_cell.length_a   1.000
_cell.length_b   1.000
_cell.length_c   1.000
_cell.angle_alpha   90.00
_cell.angle_beta   90.00
_cell.angle_gamma   90.00
#
_symmetry.space_group_name_H-M   'P 1'
#
loop_
_entity.id
_entity.type
_entity.pdbx_description
1 polymer ?
#
loop_
_entity_poly.entity_id
_entity_poly.type
_entity_poly.pdbx_seq_one_letter_code
_entity_poly.pdbx_strand_id
1 'polypeptide(L)'
;MHQEKLRRTRKWYDANFRLPYDLTPMVRRFVDDLPANSRTEVLKRHVFSKFTSTDTAPASERRSKAIAKWLKTEEKNAETNDRIINTPGEFNILPRVTFDAFVATCRQIVQTVLREVPPDEILCGSFSGGASTSRMRLEGHPALKYVGEAHVTPGAKDFAETAGIGDSMHDLWLRYRGCNHLTEIRGNMLFTVPKNSEIDRVCCKEPDLNMYFQKGI
;
A
#
# COMPACT_ATOMS: atom_id res chain seq x y z
N MET A 1 8.81 -28.44 -4.21
CA MET A 1 8.45 -28.73 -5.63
C MET A 1 7.84 -27.56 -6.36
N HIS A 2 6.82 -26.84 -5.82
CA HIS A 2 6.18 -25.71 -6.49
C HIS A 2 7.09 -24.47 -6.64
N GLN A 3 7.85 -24.11 -5.61
CA GLN A 3 8.81 -22.98 -5.65
C GLN A 3 9.95 -23.19 -6.66
N GLU A 4 10.41 -24.41 -6.82
CA GLU A 4 11.48 -24.74 -7.76
C GLU A 4 10.98 -24.65 -9.21
N LYS A 5 9.73 -25.05 -9.46
CA LYS A 5 9.08 -24.91 -10.76
C LYS A 5 8.92 -23.43 -11.16
N LEU A 6 8.53 -22.57 -10.22
CA LEU A 6 8.41 -21.12 -10.45
C LEU A 6 9.78 -20.45 -10.67
N ARG A 7 10.83 -20.87 -9.95
CA ARG A 7 12.20 -20.41 -10.19
C ARG A 7 12.72 -20.81 -11.57
N ARG A 8 12.42 -22.03 -12.02
CA ARG A 8 12.78 -22.52 -13.36
C ARG A 8 12.04 -21.76 -14.45
N THR A 9 10.73 -21.50 -14.27
CA THR A 9 9.93 -20.73 -15.23
C THR A 9 10.44 -19.30 -15.37
N ARG A 10 10.80 -18.64 -14.26
CA ARG A 10 11.36 -17.29 -14.28
C ARG A 10 12.74 -17.24 -14.95
N LYS A 11 13.63 -18.18 -14.62
CA LYS A 11 14.93 -18.30 -15.30
C LYS A 11 14.80 -18.56 -16.79
N TRP A 12 13.84 -19.40 -17.18
CA TRP A 12 13.54 -19.66 -18.58
C TRP A 12 13.03 -18.42 -19.31
N TYR A 13 12.11 -17.69 -18.68
CA TYR A 13 11.56 -16.44 -19.23
C TYR A 13 12.65 -15.38 -19.40
N ASP A 14 13.45 -15.16 -18.37
CA ASP A 14 14.56 -14.20 -18.43
C ASP A 14 15.60 -14.57 -19.50
N ALA A 15 15.86 -15.86 -19.71
CA ALA A 15 16.82 -16.33 -20.72
C ALA A 15 16.29 -16.24 -22.16
N ASN A 16 14.98 -16.40 -22.38
CA ASN A 16 14.41 -16.50 -23.73
C ASN A 16 13.78 -15.20 -24.22
N PHE A 17 13.39 -14.29 -23.30
CA PHE A 17 12.75 -13.02 -23.66
C PHE A 17 13.60 -11.79 -23.32
N ARG A 18 14.77 -11.97 -22.73
CA ARG A 18 15.70 -10.87 -22.53
C ARG A 18 16.33 -10.53 -23.86
N LEU A 19 16.04 -9.32 -24.33
CA LEU A 19 16.71 -8.82 -25.53
C LEU A 19 18.22 -8.81 -25.30
N PRO A 20 19.02 -9.29 -26.26
CA PRO A 20 20.47 -9.40 -26.11
C PRO A 20 21.21 -8.05 -26.12
N TYR A 21 20.49 -6.96 -26.28
CA TYR A 21 21.00 -5.61 -26.34
C TYR A 21 20.11 -4.63 -25.61
N ASP A 22 20.70 -3.57 -25.10
CA ASP A 22 19.99 -2.50 -24.43
C ASP A 22 19.32 -1.58 -25.46
N LEU A 23 18.00 -1.53 -25.45
CA LEU A 23 17.20 -0.64 -26.29
C LEU A 23 17.10 0.78 -25.76
N THR A 24 17.62 1.06 -24.55
CA THR A 24 17.48 2.36 -23.90
C THR A 24 18.04 3.50 -24.74
N PRO A 25 19.26 3.40 -25.30
CA PRO A 25 19.80 4.49 -26.13
C PRO A 25 18.93 4.77 -27.36
N MET A 26 18.40 3.71 -27.96
CA MET A 26 17.52 3.84 -29.15
C MET A 26 16.18 4.49 -28.80
N VAL A 27 15.58 4.08 -27.69
CA VAL A 27 14.30 4.66 -27.22
C VAL A 27 14.50 6.10 -26.79
N ARG A 28 15.59 6.42 -26.07
CA ARG A 28 15.93 7.80 -25.70
C ARG A 28 16.09 8.68 -26.93
N ARG A 29 16.92 8.27 -27.88
CA ARG A 29 17.12 9.00 -29.13
C ARG A 29 15.83 9.23 -29.89
N PHE A 30 15.00 8.19 -30.05
CA PHE A 30 13.70 8.33 -30.70
C PHE A 30 12.81 9.36 -29.99
N VAL A 31 12.81 9.37 -28.66
CA VAL A 31 11.97 10.29 -27.88
C VAL A 31 12.55 11.72 -27.90
N ASP A 32 13.88 11.84 -27.91
CA ASP A 32 14.57 13.16 -27.97
C ASP A 32 14.41 13.81 -29.33
N ASP A 33 14.33 13.03 -30.40
CA ASP A 33 14.11 13.49 -31.77
C ASP A 33 12.65 13.94 -32.04
N LEU A 34 11.72 13.71 -31.11
CA LEU A 34 10.33 14.17 -31.25
C LEU A 34 10.24 15.70 -31.09
N PRO A 35 9.40 16.38 -31.87
CA PRO A 35 9.24 17.83 -31.82
C PRO A 35 8.78 18.30 -30.42
N ALA A 36 9.33 19.42 -29.94
CA ALA A 36 8.99 20.00 -28.66
C ALA A 36 7.58 20.62 -28.69
N ASN A 37 6.57 19.85 -28.28
CA ASN A 37 5.22 20.33 -28.10
C ASN A 37 4.55 19.62 -26.92
N SER A 38 3.38 20.09 -26.49
CA SER A 38 2.67 19.54 -25.33
C SER A 38 2.32 18.06 -25.45
N ARG A 39 2.05 17.57 -26.65
CA ARG A 39 1.72 16.14 -26.90
C ARG A 39 2.96 15.26 -26.75
N THR A 40 4.10 15.69 -27.26
CA THR A 40 5.36 14.96 -27.12
C THR A 40 5.87 14.96 -25.68
N GLU A 41 5.66 16.01 -24.93
CA GLU A 41 5.98 16.04 -23.49
C GLU A 41 5.12 15.03 -22.68
N VAL A 42 3.84 14.90 -23.00
CA VAL A 42 2.97 13.88 -22.41
C VAL A 42 3.46 12.48 -22.79
N LEU A 43 3.81 12.27 -24.06
CA LEU A 43 4.33 10.99 -24.55
C LEU A 43 5.66 10.63 -23.87
N LYS A 44 6.61 11.57 -23.79
CA LYS A 44 7.88 11.41 -23.05
C LYS A 44 7.63 10.97 -21.61
N ARG A 45 6.79 11.67 -20.88
CA ARG A 45 6.42 11.30 -19.51
C ARG A 45 5.82 9.91 -19.44
N HIS A 46 4.95 9.56 -20.38
CA HIS A 46 4.27 8.27 -20.37
C HIS A 46 5.23 7.11 -20.65
N VAL A 47 6.08 7.24 -21.65
CA VAL A 47 7.09 6.24 -22.03
C VAL A 47 8.08 6.05 -20.87
N PHE A 48 8.68 7.12 -20.34
CA PHE A 48 9.71 7.00 -19.32
C PHE A 48 9.18 6.76 -17.90
N SER A 49 7.91 7.01 -17.63
CA SER A 49 7.35 6.79 -16.28
C SER A 49 7.39 5.32 -15.84
N LYS A 50 7.37 4.39 -16.78
CA LYS A 50 7.35 2.95 -16.52
C LYS A 50 8.48 2.19 -17.19
N PHE A 51 9.32 2.89 -17.94
CA PHE A 51 10.42 2.27 -18.66
C PHE A 51 11.49 1.79 -17.66
N THR A 52 11.78 0.50 -17.71
CA THR A 52 12.88 -0.13 -16.97
C THR A 52 13.93 -0.55 -17.98
N SER A 53 15.08 0.11 -17.96
CA SER A 53 16.19 -0.21 -18.85
C SER A 53 17.17 -1.18 -18.17
N THR A 54 18.04 -1.78 -18.97
CA THR A 54 19.19 -2.53 -18.47
C THR A 54 20.22 -1.63 -17.78
N ASP A 55 20.25 -0.34 -18.14
CA ASP A 55 21.05 0.71 -17.51
C ASP A 55 20.28 1.32 -16.33
N THR A 56 19.87 0.47 -15.41
CA THR A 56 19.19 0.89 -14.19
C THR A 56 20.20 1.28 -13.12
N ALA A 57 19.91 2.36 -12.39
CA ALA A 57 20.66 2.69 -11.17
C ALA A 57 20.71 1.47 -10.22
N PRO A 58 21.78 1.28 -9.46
CA PRO A 58 21.87 0.20 -8.48
C PRO A 58 20.65 0.15 -7.57
N ALA A 59 20.20 -1.06 -7.21
CA ALA A 59 19.02 -1.24 -6.38
C ALA A 59 19.10 -0.50 -5.03
N SER A 60 20.30 -0.44 -4.44
CA SER A 60 20.57 0.32 -3.22
C SER A 60 20.33 1.82 -3.39
N GLU A 61 20.76 2.38 -4.50
CA GLU A 61 20.58 3.81 -4.81
C GLU A 61 19.09 4.14 -5.05
N ARG A 62 18.40 3.34 -5.86
CA ARG A 62 16.96 3.51 -6.10
C ARG A 62 16.15 3.43 -4.80
N ARG A 63 16.51 2.48 -3.93
CA ARG A 63 15.90 2.34 -2.60
C ARG A 63 16.16 3.56 -1.73
N SER A 64 17.41 4.03 -1.65
CA SER A 64 17.77 5.20 -0.85
C SER A 64 17.04 6.46 -1.32
N LYS A 65 16.97 6.68 -2.63
CA LYS A 65 16.18 7.79 -3.21
C LYS A 65 14.69 7.69 -2.85
N ALA A 66 14.12 6.49 -2.90
CA ALA A 66 12.72 6.28 -2.57
C ALA A 66 12.43 6.57 -1.10
N ILE A 67 13.27 6.07 -0.20
CA ILE A 67 13.13 6.29 1.26
C ILE A 67 13.32 7.78 1.59
N ALA A 68 14.34 8.44 1.04
CA ALA A 68 14.56 9.86 1.27
C ALA A 68 13.37 10.72 0.80
N LYS A 69 12.80 10.39 -0.36
CA LYS A 69 11.61 11.06 -0.86
C LYS A 69 10.39 10.82 0.03
N TRP A 70 10.24 9.61 0.55
CA TRP A 70 9.16 9.26 1.48
C TRP A 70 9.29 10.04 2.78
N LEU A 71 10.47 10.06 3.41
CA LEU A 71 10.74 10.82 4.63
C LEU A 71 10.43 12.31 4.46
N LYS A 72 10.88 12.91 3.35
CA LYS A 72 10.55 14.32 3.04
C LYS A 72 9.03 14.55 2.90
N THR A 73 8.29 13.55 2.47
CA THR A 73 6.82 13.64 2.39
C THR A 73 6.20 13.55 3.78
N GLU A 74 6.74 12.70 4.66
CA GLU A 74 6.28 12.60 6.06
C GLU A 74 6.54 13.89 6.85
N GLU A 75 7.68 14.54 6.63
CA GLU A 75 7.96 15.89 7.20
C GLU A 75 6.88 16.89 6.80
N LYS A 76 6.54 16.94 5.51
CA LYS A 76 5.46 17.83 5.02
C LYS A 76 4.08 17.43 5.55
N ASN A 77 3.83 16.15 5.76
CA ASN A 77 2.60 15.69 6.38
C ASN A 77 2.52 16.13 7.85
N ALA A 78 3.63 16.06 8.59
CA ALA A 78 3.70 16.57 9.95
C ALA A 78 3.38 18.07 10.01
N GLU A 79 4.01 18.89 9.16
CA GLU A 79 3.71 20.33 9.04
C GLU A 79 2.23 20.57 8.72
N THR A 80 1.64 19.73 7.85
CA THR A 80 0.22 19.83 7.49
C THR A 80 -0.68 19.48 8.66
N ASN A 81 -0.35 18.44 9.42
CA ASN A 81 -1.08 18.03 10.61
C ASN A 81 -1.03 19.13 11.69
N ASP A 82 0.15 19.68 11.94
CA ASP A 82 0.31 20.80 12.89
C ASP A 82 -0.53 21.99 12.48
N ARG A 83 -0.54 22.31 11.18
CA ARG A 83 -1.39 23.40 10.66
C ARG A 83 -2.89 23.10 10.86
N ILE A 84 -3.33 21.88 10.59
CA ILE A 84 -4.74 21.48 10.77
C ILE A 84 -5.14 21.56 12.24
N ILE A 85 -4.27 21.12 13.16
CA ILE A 85 -4.55 21.12 14.60
C ILE A 85 -4.53 22.54 15.18
N ASN A 86 -3.58 23.37 14.75
CA ASN A 86 -3.30 24.66 15.36
C ASN A 86 -3.92 25.85 14.62
N THR A 87 -4.54 25.65 13.45
CA THR A 87 -5.21 26.74 12.74
C THR A 87 -6.63 26.90 13.26
N PRO A 88 -7.01 28.08 13.75
CA PRO A 88 -8.39 28.35 14.13
C PRO A 88 -9.33 28.11 12.95
N GLY A 89 -10.41 27.36 13.20
CA GLY A 89 -11.39 27.03 12.15
C GLY A 89 -12.31 28.21 11.74
N GLU A 90 -12.08 29.38 12.30
CA GLU A 90 -12.91 30.57 12.09
C GLU A 90 -12.65 31.32 10.77
N PHE A 91 -11.60 30.96 10.03
CA PHE A 91 -11.32 31.62 8.75
C PHE A 91 -12.35 31.23 7.66
N ASN A 92 -12.70 32.22 6.85
CA ASN A 92 -13.65 32.03 5.75
C ASN A 92 -12.94 31.34 4.55
N ILE A 93 -13.47 30.21 4.10
CA ILE A 93 -13.05 29.55 2.85
C ILE A 93 -13.82 30.05 1.64
N LEU A 94 -15.04 30.55 1.87
CA LEU A 94 -15.92 31.22 0.90
C LEU A 94 -16.63 32.39 1.59
N PRO A 95 -17.19 33.34 0.85
CA PRO A 95 -18.02 34.39 1.45
C PRO A 95 -19.09 33.77 2.35
N ARG A 96 -19.06 34.11 3.63
CA ARG A 96 -20.03 33.66 4.67
C ARG A 96 -19.92 32.15 5.04
N VAL A 97 -18.89 31.43 4.61
CA VAL A 97 -18.66 30.03 4.97
C VAL A 97 -17.32 29.90 5.68
N THR A 98 -17.34 29.62 6.97
CA THR A 98 -16.15 29.33 7.75
C THR A 98 -15.68 27.91 7.47
N PHE A 99 -14.40 27.64 7.72
CA PHE A 99 -13.83 26.29 7.61
C PHE A 99 -14.57 25.29 8.51
N ASP A 100 -14.89 25.69 9.74
CA ASP A 100 -15.60 24.83 10.68
C ASP A 100 -17.01 24.49 10.21
N ALA A 101 -17.74 25.46 9.67
CA ALA A 101 -19.07 25.23 9.09
C ALA A 101 -18.99 24.27 7.89
N PHE A 102 -17.97 24.41 7.05
CA PHE A 102 -17.73 23.50 5.94
C PHE A 102 -17.43 22.06 6.43
N VAL A 103 -16.52 21.91 7.39
CA VAL A 103 -16.16 20.60 7.97
C VAL A 103 -17.37 19.97 8.67
N ALA A 104 -18.15 20.75 9.42
CA ALA A 104 -19.37 20.26 10.07
C ALA A 104 -20.39 19.73 9.04
N THR A 105 -20.57 20.46 7.93
CA THR A 105 -21.43 20.02 6.83
C THR A 105 -20.92 18.73 6.19
N CYS A 106 -19.63 18.63 5.93
CA CYS A 106 -19.03 17.39 5.40
C CYS A 106 -19.25 16.20 6.34
N ARG A 107 -19.04 16.40 7.65
CA ARG A 107 -19.30 15.34 8.67
C ARG A 107 -20.76 14.92 8.66
N GLN A 108 -21.68 15.86 8.60
CA GLN A 108 -23.13 15.58 8.56
C GLN A 108 -23.51 14.77 7.31
N ILE A 109 -22.95 15.11 6.14
CA ILE A 109 -23.18 14.35 4.90
C ILE A 109 -22.66 12.92 5.07
N VAL A 110 -21.43 12.76 5.57
CA VAL A 110 -20.83 11.44 5.81
C VAL A 110 -21.68 10.63 6.79
N GLN A 111 -22.10 11.21 7.91
CA GLN A 111 -22.96 10.55 8.89
C GLN A 111 -24.33 10.16 8.29
N THR A 112 -24.89 11.00 7.43
CA THR A 112 -26.16 10.70 6.76
C THR A 112 -26.04 9.53 5.81
N VAL A 113 -24.90 9.40 5.11
CA VAL A 113 -24.62 8.32 4.14
C VAL A 113 -24.24 7.02 4.84
N LEU A 114 -23.30 7.10 5.78
CA LEU A 114 -22.77 5.90 6.45
C LEU A 114 -23.72 5.39 7.55
N ARG A 115 -24.56 6.26 8.13
CA ARG A 115 -25.38 5.96 9.30
C ARG A 115 -24.52 5.48 10.48
N GLU A 116 -25.12 4.94 11.51
CA GLU A 116 -24.42 4.16 12.53
C GLU A 116 -24.18 2.77 11.96
N VAL A 117 -22.96 2.48 11.57
CA VAL A 117 -22.57 1.12 11.16
C VAL A 117 -22.50 0.30 12.43
N PRO A 118 -23.28 -0.78 12.58
CA PRO A 118 -23.18 -1.65 13.72
C PRO A 118 -21.73 -2.18 13.86
N PRO A 119 -21.20 -2.28 15.09
CA PRO A 119 -19.87 -2.83 15.32
C PRO A 119 -19.61 -4.18 14.63
N ASP A 120 -20.63 -5.02 14.52
CA ASP A 120 -20.56 -6.33 13.89
C ASP A 120 -20.30 -6.28 12.39
N GLU A 121 -20.76 -5.23 11.69
CA GLU A 121 -20.49 -5.04 10.27
C GLU A 121 -19.05 -4.55 10.02
N ILE A 122 -18.47 -3.79 10.94
CA ILE A 122 -17.07 -3.36 10.88
C ILE A 122 -16.12 -4.57 11.03
N LEU A 123 -16.55 -5.60 11.73
CA LEU A 123 -15.76 -6.80 11.98
C LEU A 123 -15.77 -7.79 10.81
N CYS A 124 -16.64 -7.61 9.82
CA CYS A 124 -16.68 -8.41 8.60
C CYS A 124 -15.50 -8.11 7.67
N GLY A 125 -14.30 -8.31 8.16
CA GLY A 125 -13.09 -8.19 7.37
C GLY A 125 -12.93 -9.33 6.37
N SER A 126 -11.93 -9.21 5.53
CA SER A 126 -11.51 -10.29 4.64
C SER A 126 -10.04 -10.16 4.29
N PHE A 127 -9.42 -11.28 3.90
CA PHE A 127 -8.06 -11.20 3.39
C PHE A 127 -8.04 -10.86 1.90
N SER A 128 -7.15 -9.95 1.52
CA SER A 128 -6.77 -9.72 0.12
C SER A 128 -5.60 -10.62 -0.28
N GLY A 129 -5.38 -10.78 -1.58
CA GLY A 129 -4.17 -11.41 -2.10
C GLY A 129 -2.92 -10.57 -1.79
N GLY A 130 -1.76 -11.20 -1.87
CA GLY A 130 -0.47 -10.55 -1.68
C GLY A 130 0.25 -10.95 -0.39
N ALA A 131 1.47 -10.46 -0.23
CA ALA A 131 2.29 -10.73 0.93
C ALA A 131 1.78 -9.96 2.16
N SER A 132 1.95 -10.56 3.33
CA SER A 132 1.80 -9.94 4.64
C SER A 132 3.12 -10.04 5.42
N THR A 133 3.14 -9.59 6.66
CA THR A 133 4.35 -9.74 7.49
C THR A 133 4.66 -11.20 7.83
N SER A 134 3.65 -12.07 7.92
CA SER A 134 3.80 -13.50 8.17
C SER A 134 3.92 -14.34 6.89
N ARG A 135 3.54 -13.80 5.72
CA ARG A 135 3.42 -14.54 4.47
C ARG A 135 4.25 -13.93 3.34
N MET A 136 4.97 -14.77 2.63
CA MET A 136 5.65 -14.36 1.40
C MET A 136 4.67 -14.26 0.24
N ARG A 137 5.07 -13.59 -0.85
CA ARG A 137 4.24 -13.38 -2.03
C ARG A 137 3.67 -14.68 -2.63
N LEU A 138 4.44 -15.77 -2.58
CA LEU A 138 4.01 -17.07 -3.10
C LEU A 138 2.94 -17.73 -2.23
N GLU A 139 2.85 -17.34 -0.97
CA GLU A 139 1.88 -17.81 0.02
C GLU A 139 0.75 -16.79 0.23
N GLY A 140 0.74 -15.73 -0.59
CA GLY A 140 -0.18 -14.59 -0.44
C GLY A 140 -1.60 -14.84 -0.93
N HIS A 141 -2.00 -16.08 -1.21
CA HIS A 141 -3.39 -16.39 -1.54
C HIS A 141 -4.28 -16.19 -0.31
N PRO A 142 -5.45 -15.53 -0.44
CA PRO A 142 -6.34 -15.25 0.69
C PRO A 142 -6.63 -16.47 1.57
N ALA A 143 -6.93 -17.62 0.98
CA ALA A 143 -7.23 -18.83 1.73
C ALA A 143 -6.08 -19.32 2.62
N LEU A 144 -4.82 -19.06 2.24
CA LEU A 144 -3.65 -19.43 3.04
C LEU A 144 -3.47 -18.56 4.28
N LYS A 145 -4.08 -17.38 4.30
CA LYS A 145 -4.03 -16.47 5.45
C LYS A 145 -4.99 -16.88 6.57
N TYR A 146 -5.92 -17.77 6.28
CA TYR A 146 -6.81 -18.36 7.29
C TYR A 146 -6.16 -19.50 8.07
N VAL A 147 -4.98 -19.97 7.71
CA VAL A 147 -4.29 -21.10 8.36
C VAL A 147 -2.90 -20.72 8.85
N GLY A 148 -2.44 -21.37 9.94
CA GLY A 148 -1.11 -21.17 10.52
C GLY A 148 -0.95 -19.84 11.26
N GLU A 149 0.27 -19.38 11.46
CA GLU A 149 0.60 -18.16 12.19
C GLU A 149 0.09 -16.90 11.50
N ALA A 150 -0.43 -15.95 12.26
CA ALA A 150 -0.78 -14.62 11.79
C ALA A 150 -0.16 -13.55 12.67
N HIS A 151 0.30 -12.50 12.04
CA HIS A 151 0.81 -11.33 12.72
C HIS A 151 -0.29 -10.32 13.00
N VAL A 152 -0.16 -9.64 14.14
CA VAL A 152 -1.09 -8.62 14.62
C VAL A 152 -0.33 -7.54 15.37
N THR A 153 -0.78 -6.28 15.29
CA THR A 153 -0.29 -5.23 16.20
C THR A 153 -1.06 -5.26 17.52
N PRO A 154 -0.46 -4.79 18.65
CA PRO A 154 -1.17 -4.78 19.94
C PRO A 154 -2.55 -4.11 19.85
N GLY A 155 -2.65 -2.90 19.28
CA GLY A 155 -3.92 -2.21 19.16
C GLY A 155 -4.97 -2.93 18.29
N ALA A 156 -4.56 -3.65 17.26
CA ALA A 156 -5.51 -4.46 16.46
C ALA A 156 -5.93 -5.74 17.20
N LYS A 157 -5.07 -6.27 18.07
CA LYS A 157 -5.43 -7.39 18.94
C LYS A 157 -6.43 -6.96 20.01
N ASP A 158 -6.15 -5.85 20.71
CA ASP A 158 -7.05 -5.26 21.69
C ASP A 158 -8.42 -4.93 21.07
N PHE A 159 -8.41 -4.40 19.84
CA PHE A 159 -9.65 -4.16 19.09
C PHE A 159 -10.41 -5.46 18.84
N ALA A 160 -9.74 -6.52 18.41
CA ALA A 160 -10.37 -7.82 18.18
C ALA A 160 -10.94 -8.42 19.47
N GLU A 161 -10.26 -8.25 20.59
CA GLU A 161 -10.68 -8.76 21.90
C GLU A 161 -11.84 -7.96 22.52
N THR A 162 -11.82 -6.62 22.37
CA THR A 162 -12.85 -5.73 22.94
C THR A 162 -14.11 -5.62 22.09
N ALA A 163 -14.02 -5.84 20.81
CA ALA A 163 -15.16 -5.76 19.93
C ALA A 163 -16.22 -6.87 20.15
N GLY A 164 -16.03 -7.66 21.21
CA GLY A 164 -17.02 -8.64 21.71
C GLY A 164 -17.46 -9.55 20.60
N ILE A 165 -16.50 -10.13 19.92
CA ILE A 165 -16.70 -10.93 18.74
C ILE A 165 -17.55 -12.15 19.15
N GLY A 166 -18.84 -12.04 18.96
CA GLY A 166 -19.81 -13.12 19.18
C GLY A 166 -19.72 -14.22 18.12
N ASP A 167 -20.81 -14.80 17.72
CA ASP A 167 -20.87 -15.94 16.78
C ASP A 167 -20.57 -15.59 15.31
N SER A 168 -19.70 -14.61 15.06
CA SER A 168 -19.29 -14.21 13.72
C SER A 168 -18.36 -15.26 13.07
N MET A 169 -18.25 -15.21 11.73
CA MET A 169 -17.27 -16.01 10.98
C MET A 169 -15.83 -15.76 11.46
N HIS A 170 -15.57 -14.61 12.03
CA HIS A 170 -14.28 -14.24 12.61
C HIS A 170 -14.01 -15.01 13.90
N ASP A 171 -15.00 -15.17 14.78
CA ASP A 171 -14.91 -16.02 15.99
C ASP A 171 -14.68 -17.48 15.64
N LEU A 172 -15.44 -17.98 14.69
CA LEU A 172 -15.23 -19.32 14.16
C LEU A 172 -13.81 -19.46 13.63
N TRP A 173 -13.31 -18.47 12.92
CA TRP A 173 -11.95 -18.47 12.40
C TRP A 173 -10.90 -18.42 13.52
N LEU A 174 -11.05 -17.53 14.52
CA LEU A 174 -10.14 -17.44 15.65
C LEU A 174 -10.18 -18.71 16.51
N ARG A 175 -11.35 -19.28 16.75
CA ARG A 175 -11.49 -20.56 17.48
C ARG A 175 -10.87 -21.73 16.72
N TYR A 176 -11.08 -21.82 15.42
CA TYR A 176 -10.46 -22.84 14.57
C TYR A 176 -8.96 -22.71 14.47
N ARG A 177 -8.48 -21.49 14.43
CA ARG A 177 -7.05 -21.18 14.35
C ARG A 177 -6.33 -21.43 15.68
N GLY A 178 -7.07 -21.35 16.79
CA GLY A 178 -6.52 -21.27 18.13
C GLY A 178 -5.85 -19.92 18.36
N CYS A 179 -6.20 -19.21 19.43
CA CYS A 179 -5.62 -17.90 19.79
C CYS A 179 -4.08 -17.93 19.98
N ASN A 180 -3.51 -19.12 20.09
CA ASN A 180 -2.08 -19.37 20.29
C ASN A 180 -1.21 -19.13 19.04
N HIS A 181 -1.80 -18.78 17.91
CA HIS A 181 -1.09 -18.56 16.65
C HIS A 181 -1.06 -17.09 16.21
N LEU A 182 -1.41 -16.17 17.10
CA LEU A 182 -1.25 -14.72 16.86
C LEU A 182 0.08 -14.27 17.44
N THR A 183 0.97 -13.82 16.57
CA THR A 183 2.26 -13.23 16.97
C THR A 183 2.16 -11.72 16.93
N GLU A 184 2.33 -11.09 18.08
CA GLU A 184 2.37 -9.64 18.17
C GLU A 184 3.64 -9.08 17.55
N ILE A 185 3.47 -8.08 16.69
CA ILE A 185 4.56 -7.34 16.07
C ILE A 185 4.31 -5.83 16.18
N ARG A 186 5.40 -5.05 16.17
CA ARG A 186 5.32 -3.61 16.40
C ARG A 186 4.61 -2.81 15.31
N GLY A 187 4.48 -3.37 14.10
CA GLY A 187 3.87 -2.68 12.98
C GLY A 187 4.15 -3.35 11.64
N ASN A 188 4.00 -2.61 10.57
CA ASN A 188 4.25 -3.09 9.22
C ASN A 188 5.75 -3.19 8.89
N MET A 189 6.06 -3.89 7.82
CA MET A 189 7.42 -4.04 7.30
C MET A 189 7.60 -3.23 6.03
N LEU A 190 8.43 -2.18 6.09
CA LEU A 190 8.77 -1.36 4.95
C LEU A 190 9.67 -2.11 3.96
N PHE A 191 9.34 -2.03 2.68
CA PHE A 191 10.15 -2.55 1.59
C PHE A 191 10.02 -1.65 0.36
N THR A 192 10.86 -1.88 -0.64
CA THR A 192 10.79 -1.13 -1.89
C THR A 192 10.59 -2.06 -3.08
N VAL A 193 9.89 -1.57 -4.09
CA VAL A 193 9.74 -2.25 -5.38
C VAL A 193 10.12 -1.30 -6.52
N PRO A 194 10.74 -1.80 -7.58
CA PRO A 194 11.11 -0.95 -8.72
C PRO A 194 9.88 -0.23 -9.30
N LYS A 195 10.01 1.07 -9.50
CA LYS A 195 9.02 1.88 -10.19
C LYS A 195 9.45 2.13 -11.64
N ASN A 196 10.69 2.55 -11.80
CA ASN A 196 11.37 2.78 -13.08
C ASN A 196 12.87 2.54 -12.91
N SER A 197 13.67 2.94 -13.90
CA SER A 197 15.14 2.79 -13.87
C SER A 197 15.85 3.64 -12.81
N GLU A 198 15.21 4.64 -12.24
CA GLU A 198 15.85 5.66 -11.39
C GLU A 198 15.44 5.58 -9.92
N ILE A 199 14.19 5.16 -9.65
CA ILE A 199 13.64 5.18 -8.32
C ILE A 199 12.71 3.98 -8.05
N ASP A 200 12.71 3.48 -6.84
CA ASP A 200 11.76 2.51 -6.34
C ASP A 200 10.49 3.19 -5.78
N ARG A 201 9.48 2.38 -5.50
CA ARG A 201 8.33 2.76 -4.66
C ARG A 201 8.54 2.21 -3.26
N VAL A 202 8.25 3.02 -2.26
CA VAL A 202 8.12 2.55 -0.89
C VAL A 202 6.76 1.87 -0.76
N CYS A 203 6.77 0.69 -0.15
CA CYS A 203 5.60 -0.12 0.14
C CYS A 203 5.74 -0.69 1.54
N CYS A 204 4.63 -1.06 2.15
CA CYS A 204 4.60 -1.74 3.43
C CYS A 204 3.89 -3.08 3.29
N LYS A 205 4.38 -4.08 4.03
CA LYS A 205 3.63 -5.31 4.29
C LYS A 205 2.92 -5.12 5.61
N GLU A 206 1.62 -5.24 5.58
CA GLU A 206 0.81 -5.14 6.78
C GLU A 206 0.79 -6.47 7.55
N PRO A 207 0.60 -6.43 8.88
CA PRO A 207 0.26 -7.61 9.66
C PRO A 207 -1.08 -8.19 9.18
N ASP A 208 -1.21 -9.50 9.25
CA ASP A 208 -2.36 -10.23 8.68
C ASP A 208 -3.69 -9.75 9.24
N LEU A 209 -3.79 -9.67 10.55
CA LEU A 209 -5.04 -9.29 11.21
C LEU A 209 -5.37 -7.80 11.02
N ASN A 210 -4.36 -6.93 10.99
CA ASN A 210 -4.55 -5.52 10.65
C ASN A 210 -5.13 -5.36 9.24
N MET A 211 -4.59 -6.10 8.26
CA MET A 211 -5.09 -6.11 6.89
C MET A 211 -6.53 -6.64 6.81
N TYR A 212 -6.87 -7.64 7.64
CA TYR A 212 -8.21 -8.20 7.71
C TYR A 212 -9.24 -7.14 8.10
N PHE A 213 -8.98 -6.40 9.18
CA PHE A 213 -9.87 -5.34 9.66
C PHE A 213 -9.94 -4.14 8.71
N GLN A 214 -8.79 -3.68 8.20
CA GLN A 214 -8.74 -2.56 7.25
C GLN A 214 -9.63 -2.76 6.02
N LYS A 215 -9.95 -3.98 5.68
CA LYS A 215 -10.79 -4.27 4.52
C LYS A 215 -12.29 -4.26 4.85
N GLY A 216 -12.64 -4.32 6.12
CA GLY A 216 -14.02 -4.19 6.61
C GLY A 216 -14.46 -2.73 6.82
N ILE A 217 -13.48 -1.81 6.92
CA ILE A 217 -13.69 -0.37 7.07
C ILE A 217 -13.73 0.28 5.68
#